data_b932dc60ecdf519ceeb72121e5d3070c
#
_entry.id   b932dc60ecdf519ceeb72121e5d3070c
#
_cell.length_a   1.000
_cell.length_b   1.000
_cell.length_c   1.000
_cell.angle_alpha   90.00
_cell.angle_beta   90.00
_cell.angle_gamma   90.00
#
_symmetry.space_group_name_H-M   'P 1'
#
loop_
_entity.id
_entity.type
_entity.pdbx_description
1 polymer ?
#
loop_
_entity_poly.entity_id
_entity_poly.type
_entity_poly.pdbx_seq_one_letter_code
_entity_poly.pdbx_strand_id
1 'polypeptide(L)'
;MSNPTSPVAALLSFPEVEHIIDAPGAITMHAYDWGGTGPDLVLAHATGLHAHVWVPLVARLRWSFRCIGVDLMGQGASSLPSNGDHSWNGVAVGLVSVLDHFGLAGRGDVYGIGHSQGGFAVLEAELRRPGTFASVFVHEPVVFPQLPGRNPGDPWPDNPMAVLTSRRRRTFVSAEAAVANFAKKPPFGQCDRSVVQSYVYWGFRPTGTVDDDGNAEIGLICSPETEAGLFRASVTDIFSRLSQLQCHVTYGLGEEAGNFGEIVPLAAAATPNAELLRLPGRTHFGILEGIDEMAVVVRDSLLGSSDAAAHG
;
A
#
# COMPACT_ATOMS: atom_id res chain seq x y z
N MET A 1 -17.61 -7.56 -22.27
CA MET A 1 -17.54 -9.01 -21.96
C MET A 1 -16.06 -9.37 -21.91
N SER A 2 -15.49 -9.58 -20.72
CA SER A 2 -14.09 -9.97 -20.54
C SER A 2 -13.89 -11.39 -21.07
N ASN A 3 -12.87 -11.56 -21.90
CA ASN A 3 -12.46 -12.86 -22.39
C ASN A 3 -12.09 -13.75 -21.19
N PRO A 4 -12.73 -14.91 -20.95
CA PRO A 4 -12.50 -15.76 -19.78
C PRO A 4 -11.09 -16.37 -19.70
N THR A 5 -10.24 -16.14 -20.67
CA THR A 5 -8.83 -16.58 -20.72
C THR A 5 -7.83 -15.47 -20.41
N SER A 6 -8.29 -14.25 -20.07
CA SER A 6 -7.38 -13.16 -19.68
C SER A 6 -6.68 -13.48 -18.35
N PRO A 7 -5.34 -13.31 -18.24
CA PRO A 7 -4.62 -13.45 -16.98
C PRO A 7 -5.22 -12.58 -15.85
N VAL A 8 -5.75 -11.42 -16.20
CA VAL A 8 -6.44 -10.51 -15.26
C VAL A 8 -7.72 -11.15 -14.69
N ALA A 9 -8.53 -11.81 -15.53
CA ALA A 9 -9.75 -12.48 -15.09
C ALA A 9 -9.46 -13.67 -14.14
N ALA A 10 -8.28 -14.29 -14.25
CA ALA A 10 -7.85 -15.34 -13.32
C ALA A 10 -7.39 -14.79 -11.97
N LEU A 11 -6.90 -13.54 -11.92
CA LEU A 11 -6.46 -12.88 -10.69
C LEU A 11 -7.63 -12.23 -9.93
N LEU A 12 -8.50 -11.50 -10.64
CA LEU A 12 -9.67 -10.85 -10.07
C LEU A 12 -10.92 -11.74 -10.26
N SER A 13 -11.14 -12.64 -9.32
CA SER A 13 -12.25 -13.61 -9.34
C SER A 13 -13.52 -13.12 -8.62
N PHE A 14 -13.59 -11.84 -8.25
CA PHE A 14 -14.69 -11.21 -7.51
C PHE A 14 -15.04 -9.83 -8.11
N PRO A 15 -16.22 -9.30 -7.80
CA PRO A 15 -16.65 -7.99 -8.29
C PRO A 15 -15.71 -6.86 -7.87
N GLU A 16 -15.59 -5.85 -8.72
CA GLU A 16 -14.86 -4.62 -8.46
C GLU A 16 -15.72 -3.43 -8.87
N VAL A 17 -15.80 -2.43 -7.98
CA VAL A 17 -16.39 -1.13 -8.28
C VAL A 17 -15.32 -0.07 -8.09
N GLU A 18 -14.94 0.59 -9.17
CA GLU A 18 -14.01 1.71 -9.13
C GLU A 18 -14.73 2.99 -8.70
N HIS A 19 -14.14 3.72 -7.76
CA HIS A 19 -14.57 5.03 -7.31
C HIS A 19 -13.51 6.07 -7.67
N ILE A 20 -13.93 7.13 -8.35
CA ILE A 20 -13.10 8.29 -8.70
C ILE A 20 -13.51 9.43 -7.77
N ILE A 21 -12.57 9.95 -6.99
CA ILE A 21 -12.83 10.81 -5.85
C ILE A 21 -11.97 12.07 -5.96
N ASP A 22 -12.61 13.23 -5.95
CA ASP A 22 -11.90 14.50 -5.90
C ASP A 22 -11.37 14.77 -4.48
N ALA A 23 -10.10 15.09 -4.39
CA ALA A 23 -9.43 15.44 -3.14
C ALA A 23 -8.81 16.86 -3.22
N PRO A 24 -8.57 17.51 -2.07
CA PRO A 24 -7.95 18.84 -2.02
C PRO A 24 -6.62 18.90 -2.79
N GLY A 25 -6.34 20.02 -3.43
CA GLY A 25 -5.15 20.21 -4.27
C GLY A 25 -5.33 19.73 -5.71
N ALA A 26 -6.57 19.55 -6.16
CA ALA A 26 -6.93 19.00 -7.47
C ALA A 26 -6.31 17.62 -7.70
N ILE A 27 -6.31 16.79 -6.65
CA ILE A 27 -5.92 15.39 -6.70
C ILE A 27 -7.16 14.58 -7.06
N THR A 28 -7.04 13.69 -8.03
CA THR A 28 -8.03 12.65 -8.31
C THR A 28 -7.54 11.36 -7.67
N MET A 29 -8.30 10.83 -6.71
CA MET A 29 -8.02 9.56 -6.06
C MET A 29 -8.85 8.44 -6.69
N HIS A 30 -8.25 7.26 -6.81
CA HIS A 30 -8.93 6.05 -7.24
C HIS A 30 -8.98 5.05 -6.09
N ALA A 31 -10.15 4.51 -5.83
CA ALA A 31 -10.38 3.46 -4.85
C ALA A 31 -11.23 2.36 -5.47
N TYR A 32 -11.00 1.14 -5.04
CA TYR A 32 -11.63 -0.06 -5.59
C TYR A 32 -12.33 -0.80 -4.45
N ASP A 33 -13.67 -0.81 -4.53
CA ASP A 33 -14.51 -1.61 -3.63
C ASP A 33 -14.65 -3.03 -4.23
N TRP A 34 -14.03 -3.97 -3.58
CA TRP A 34 -14.05 -5.38 -3.96
C TRP A 34 -15.15 -6.17 -3.23
N GLY A 35 -15.98 -5.47 -2.44
CA GLY A 35 -17.02 -6.09 -1.64
C GLY A 35 -16.45 -7.04 -0.59
N GLY A 36 -17.29 -7.95 -0.17
CA GLY A 36 -17.02 -8.92 0.89
C GLY A 36 -18.06 -8.87 2.00
N THR A 37 -17.84 -9.66 3.06
CA THR A 37 -18.75 -9.74 4.21
C THR A 37 -18.05 -9.20 5.45
N GLY A 38 -18.82 -8.61 6.38
CA GLY A 38 -18.23 -8.06 7.62
C GLY A 38 -17.87 -6.57 7.55
N PRO A 39 -17.06 -6.08 8.49
CA PRO A 39 -16.70 -4.67 8.59
C PRO A 39 -15.81 -4.18 7.43
N ASP A 40 -15.76 -2.86 7.26
CA ASP A 40 -14.95 -2.24 6.21
C ASP A 40 -13.45 -2.34 6.52
N LEU A 41 -12.68 -2.75 5.51
CA LEU A 41 -11.22 -2.85 5.55
C LEU A 41 -10.62 -1.99 4.44
N VAL A 42 -9.82 -0.99 4.80
CA VAL A 42 -9.11 -0.11 3.87
C VAL A 42 -7.68 -0.58 3.72
N LEU A 43 -7.21 -0.74 2.47
CA LEU A 43 -5.88 -1.25 2.15
C LEU A 43 -5.06 -0.19 1.40
N ALA A 44 -3.94 0.22 1.98
CA ALA A 44 -3.01 1.22 1.44
C ALA A 44 -1.63 0.60 1.15
N HIS A 45 -1.18 0.72 -0.11
CA HIS A 45 0.03 0.08 -0.63
C HIS A 45 1.32 0.87 -0.37
N ALA A 46 2.47 0.25 -0.61
CA ALA A 46 3.79 0.90 -0.53
C ALA A 46 4.08 1.80 -1.74
N THR A 47 5.07 2.70 -1.60
CA THR A 47 5.56 3.58 -2.67
C THR A 47 5.91 2.78 -3.94
N GLY A 48 5.44 3.26 -5.10
CA GLY A 48 5.70 2.64 -6.40
C GLY A 48 4.81 1.44 -6.72
N LEU A 49 3.88 1.07 -5.83
CA LEU A 49 2.85 0.05 -6.06
C LEU A 49 1.50 0.68 -6.46
N HIS A 50 0.43 -0.06 -6.33
CA HIS A 50 -0.96 0.34 -6.56
C HIS A 50 -1.92 -0.60 -5.83
N ALA A 51 -3.20 -0.26 -5.74
CA ALA A 51 -4.22 -1.01 -4.98
C ALA A 51 -4.27 -2.50 -5.34
N HIS A 52 -4.20 -2.84 -6.63
CA HIS A 52 -4.40 -4.22 -7.09
C HIS A 52 -3.29 -5.21 -6.66
N VAL A 53 -2.17 -4.75 -6.08
CA VAL A 53 -1.20 -5.69 -5.46
C VAL A 53 -1.82 -6.47 -4.29
N TRP A 54 -2.91 -5.94 -3.72
CA TRP A 54 -3.66 -6.56 -2.65
C TRP A 54 -4.64 -7.64 -3.10
N VAL A 55 -4.97 -7.73 -4.39
CA VAL A 55 -5.98 -8.67 -4.91
C VAL A 55 -5.79 -10.12 -4.42
N PRO A 56 -4.56 -10.68 -4.40
CA PRO A 56 -4.36 -12.03 -3.86
C PRO A 56 -4.70 -12.15 -2.36
N LEU A 57 -4.38 -11.12 -1.56
CA LEU A 57 -4.69 -11.08 -0.14
C LEU A 57 -6.21 -10.85 0.09
N VAL A 58 -6.80 -9.94 -0.66
CA VAL A 58 -8.25 -9.64 -0.63
C VAL A 58 -9.08 -10.88 -0.96
N ALA A 59 -8.64 -11.73 -1.88
CA ALA A 59 -9.33 -12.99 -2.19
C ALA A 59 -9.54 -13.90 -0.96
N ARG A 60 -8.72 -13.75 0.08
CA ARG A 60 -8.83 -14.46 1.36
C ARG A 60 -9.58 -13.63 2.40
N LEU A 61 -9.28 -12.34 2.50
CA LEU A 61 -9.82 -11.45 3.54
C LEU A 61 -11.29 -11.09 3.32
N ARG A 62 -11.79 -11.08 2.09
CA ARG A 62 -13.17 -10.70 1.77
C ARG A 62 -14.27 -11.58 2.37
N TRP A 63 -13.90 -12.73 2.93
CA TRP A 63 -14.81 -13.57 3.71
C TRP A 63 -15.05 -13.05 5.14
N SER A 64 -14.18 -12.14 5.61
CA SER A 64 -14.26 -11.53 6.95
C SER A 64 -14.44 -10.01 6.89
N PHE A 65 -14.18 -9.36 5.74
CA PHE A 65 -14.22 -7.91 5.57
C PHE A 65 -14.82 -7.51 4.22
N ARG A 66 -15.44 -6.32 4.17
CA ARG A 66 -15.60 -5.60 2.91
C ARG A 66 -14.30 -4.86 2.60
N CYS A 67 -13.64 -5.21 1.51
CA CYS A 67 -12.30 -4.75 1.19
C CYS A 67 -12.32 -3.56 0.21
N ILE A 68 -11.65 -2.46 0.57
CA ILE A 68 -11.51 -1.25 -0.23
C ILE A 68 -10.03 -0.96 -0.42
N GLY A 69 -9.50 -1.16 -1.63
CA GLY A 69 -8.12 -0.83 -1.99
C GLY A 69 -8.01 0.61 -2.48
N VAL A 70 -6.94 1.30 -2.15
CA VAL A 70 -6.73 2.69 -2.53
C VAL A 70 -5.44 2.83 -3.33
N ASP A 71 -5.51 3.44 -4.51
CA ASP A 71 -4.34 3.96 -5.19
C ASP A 71 -3.90 5.24 -4.51
N LEU A 72 -2.74 5.24 -3.87
CA LEU A 72 -2.22 6.42 -3.18
C LEU A 72 -1.82 7.51 -4.20
N MET A 73 -1.85 8.76 -3.77
CA MET A 73 -1.54 9.94 -4.60
C MET A 73 -0.31 9.74 -5.49
N GLY A 74 -0.47 9.99 -6.79
CA GLY A 74 0.59 9.87 -7.80
C GLY A 74 0.93 8.43 -8.22
N GLN A 75 0.16 7.44 -7.78
CA GLN A 75 0.44 6.01 -8.00
C GLN A 75 -0.84 5.31 -8.48
N GLY A 76 -0.68 4.19 -9.22
CA GLY A 76 -1.82 3.55 -9.86
C GLY A 76 -2.54 4.51 -10.80
N ALA A 77 -3.85 4.65 -10.65
CA ALA A 77 -4.66 5.60 -11.41
C ALA A 77 -4.79 6.98 -10.75
N SER A 78 -4.39 7.11 -9.47
CA SER A 78 -4.48 8.37 -8.73
C SER A 78 -3.46 9.40 -9.22
N SER A 79 -3.90 10.66 -9.33
CA SER A 79 -3.07 11.75 -9.82
C SER A 79 -2.15 12.35 -8.75
N LEU A 80 -1.11 13.05 -9.19
CA LEU A 80 -0.46 14.08 -8.38
C LEU A 80 -1.35 15.36 -8.37
N PRO A 81 -1.17 16.25 -7.38
CA PRO A 81 -1.77 17.57 -7.43
C PRO A 81 -1.27 18.37 -8.64
N SER A 82 -2.04 19.36 -9.08
CA SER A 82 -1.76 20.15 -10.29
C SER A 82 -0.41 20.89 -10.28
N ASN A 83 0.11 21.19 -9.09
CA ASN A 83 1.44 21.81 -8.91
C ASN A 83 2.60 20.80 -8.90
N GLY A 84 2.30 19.50 -9.07
CA GLY A 84 3.31 18.44 -9.08
C GLY A 84 3.93 18.14 -7.70
N ASP A 85 3.31 18.56 -6.59
CA ASP A 85 3.79 18.28 -5.25
C ASP A 85 3.74 16.78 -4.93
N HIS A 86 4.84 16.25 -4.37
CA HIS A 86 4.99 14.87 -3.96
C HIS A 86 4.90 14.71 -2.44
N SER A 87 4.48 15.76 -1.71
CA SER A 87 4.49 15.73 -0.24
C SER A 87 3.61 14.61 0.31
N TRP A 88 4.07 13.99 1.37
CA TRP A 88 3.31 12.94 2.05
C TRP A 88 2.09 13.50 2.79
N ASN A 89 2.05 14.81 3.00
CA ASN A 89 0.82 15.49 3.39
C ASN A 89 -0.30 15.26 2.37
N GLY A 90 0.00 15.38 1.06
CA GLY A 90 -0.95 15.09 -0.01
C GLY A 90 -1.40 13.63 -0.02
N VAL A 91 -0.49 12.68 0.22
CA VAL A 91 -0.82 11.24 0.36
C VAL A 91 -1.85 11.02 1.46
N ALA A 92 -1.63 11.63 2.64
CA ALA A 92 -2.54 11.51 3.77
C ALA A 92 -3.90 12.19 3.50
N VAL A 93 -3.91 13.38 2.90
CA VAL A 93 -5.14 14.08 2.50
C VAL A 93 -5.94 13.24 1.51
N GLY A 94 -5.28 12.62 0.53
CA GLY A 94 -5.91 11.72 -0.43
C GLY A 94 -6.62 10.54 0.26
N LEU A 95 -5.95 9.86 1.18
CA LEU A 95 -6.56 8.74 1.91
C LEU A 95 -7.74 9.20 2.79
N VAL A 96 -7.62 10.35 3.47
CA VAL A 96 -8.74 10.92 4.24
C VAL A 96 -9.94 11.21 3.34
N SER A 97 -9.72 11.74 2.12
CA SER A 97 -10.80 11.99 1.17
C SER A 97 -11.52 10.70 0.75
N VAL A 98 -10.77 9.59 0.62
CA VAL A 98 -11.37 8.26 0.38
C VAL A 98 -12.22 7.82 1.59
N LEU A 99 -11.71 7.96 2.82
CA LEU A 99 -12.48 7.63 4.03
C LEU A 99 -13.76 8.48 4.14
N ASP A 100 -13.67 9.77 3.88
CA ASP A 100 -14.82 10.69 3.89
C ASP A 100 -15.84 10.31 2.79
N HIS A 101 -15.38 9.94 1.57
CA HIS A 101 -16.24 9.51 0.46
C HIS A 101 -17.05 8.26 0.80
N PHE A 102 -16.45 7.27 1.44
CA PHE A 102 -17.14 6.05 1.87
C PHE A 102 -17.90 6.21 3.19
N GLY A 103 -17.87 7.39 3.83
CA GLY A 103 -18.50 7.64 5.13
C GLY A 103 -17.87 6.84 6.27
N LEU A 104 -16.57 6.57 6.18
CA LEU A 104 -15.82 5.74 7.14
C LEU A 104 -15.16 6.57 8.25
N ALA A 105 -14.86 7.83 8.00
CA ALA A 105 -14.16 8.70 8.95
C ALA A 105 -14.94 8.84 10.28
N GLY A 106 -14.25 8.58 11.41
CA GLY A 106 -14.81 8.70 12.75
C GLY A 106 -15.81 7.62 13.16
N ARG A 107 -15.95 6.53 12.41
CA ARG A 107 -16.91 5.45 12.70
C ARG A 107 -16.50 4.53 13.85
N GLY A 108 -15.20 4.30 14.05
CA GLY A 108 -14.68 3.45 15.11
C GLY A 108 -14.82 1.94 14.89
N ASP A 109 -15.33 1.52 13.74
CA ASP A 109 -15.56 0.12 13.36
C ASP A 109 -14.89 -0.25 12.03
N VAL A 110 -14.01 0.62 11.53
CA VAL A 110 -13.24 0.43 10.30
C VAL A 110 -11.91 -0.24 10.64
N TYR A 111 -11.41 -1.07 9.75
CA TYR A 111 -10.10 -1.70 9.86
C TYR A 111 -9.16 -1.16 8.78
N GLY A 112 -7.85 -1.20 9.06
CA GLY A 112 -6.85 -0.69 8.12
C GLY A 112 -5.68 -1.64 7.92
N ILE A 113 -5.21 -1.75 6.67
CA ILE A 113 -3.93 -2.37 6.33
C ILE A 113 -3.07 -1.32 5.63
N GLY A 114 -1.82 -1.18 6.09
CA GLY A 114 -0.85 -0.31 5.42
C GLY A 114 0.52 -0.95 5.28
N HIS A 115 1.12 -0.82 4.09
CA HIS A 115 2.48 -1.25 3.86
C HIS A 115 3.38 -0.05 3.58
N SER A 116 4.47 0.10 4.32
CA SER A 116 5.49 1.14 4.08
C SER A 116 4.86 2.55 4.07
N GLN A 117 4.80 3.25 2.93
CA GLN A 117 4.08 4.52 2.76
C GLN A 117 2.59 4.40 3.09
N GLY A 118 1.96 3.29 2.71
CA GLY A 118 0.56 3.03 3.05
C GLY A 118 0.36 2.88 4.57
N GLY A 119 1.36 2.34 5.28
CA GLY A 119 1.36 2.32 6.74
C GLY A 119 1.40 3.72 7.34
N PHE A 120 2.24 4.60 6.82
CA PHE A 120 2.21 6.02 7.16
C PHE A 120 0.82 6.63 6.89
N ALA A 121 0.25 6.38 5.70
CA ALA A 121 -1.01 6.98 5.29
C ALA A 121 -2.18 6.57 6.20
N VAL A 122 -2.26 5.30 6.60
CA VAL A 122 -3.30 4.78 7.50
C VAL A 122 -3.17 5.39 8.90
N LEU A 123 -1.96 5.43 9.46
CA LEU A 123 -1.71 6.04 10.77
C LEU A 123 -1.97 7.55 10.77
N GLU A 124 -1.56 8.25 9.70
CA GLU A 124 -1.82 9.68 9.55
C GLU A 124 -3.31 9.96 9.35
N ALA A 125 -4.06 9.08 8.69
CA ALA A 125 -5.50 9.21 8.54
C ALA A 125 -6.21 9.08 9.90
N GLU A 126 -5.81 8.16 10.77
CA GLU A 126 -6.32 8.08 12.15
C GLU A 126 -6.00 9.35 12.96
N LEU A 127 -4.78 9.88 12.84
CA LEU A 127 -4.40 11.13 13.51
C LEU A 127 -5.23 12.34 13.04
N ARG A 128 -5.67 12.36 11.77
CA ARG A 128 -6.50 13.43 11.20
C ARG A 128 -7.99 13.24 11.41
N ARG A 129 -8.43 12.01 11.57
CA ARG A 129 -9.80 11.58 11.81
C ARG A 129 -9.80 10.60 12.99
N PRO A 130 -9.52 11.06 14.21
CA PRO A 130 -9.43 10.18 15.38
C PRO A 130 -10.71 9.37 15.58
N GLY A 131 -10.54 8.10 15.96
CA GLY A 131 -11.64 7.17 16.14
C GLY A 131 -12.23 6.67 14.82
N THR A 132 -11.48 6.69 13.73
CA THR A 132 -11.89 6.07 12.45
C THR A 132 -11.69 4.56 12.53
N PHE A 133 -10.51 4.13 12.94
CA PHE A 133 -10.18 2.71 12.94
C PHE A 133 -10.42 2.06 14.31
N ALA A 134 -11.01 0.85 14.29
CA ALA A 134 -11.01 -0.06 15.44
C ALA A 134 -9.62 -0.64 15.65
N SER A 135 -9.00 -1.13 14.58
CA SER A 135 -7.66 -1.70 14.57
C SER A 135 -6.99 -1.52 13.20
N VAL A 136 -5.67 -1.40 13.20
CA VAL A 136 -4.88 -1.34 11.97
C VAL A 136 -3.68 -2.30 12.05
N PHE A 137 -3.37 -2.93 10.91
CA PHE A 137 -2.14 -3.70 10.70
C PHE A 137 -1.21 -2.90 9.77
N VAL A 138 -0.06 -2.49 10.26
CA VAL A 138 0.92 -1.74 9.46
C VAL A 138 2.22 -2.53 9.35
N HIS A 139 2.57 -2.93 8.11
CA HIS A 139 3.82 -3.64 7.85
C HIS A 139 4.90 -2.64 7.50
N GLU A 140 5.92 -2.57 8.37
CA GLU A 140 7.10 -1.69 8.24
C GLU A 140 6.74 -0.28 7.74
N PRO A 141 5.86 0.43 8.48
CA PRO A 141 5.43 1.77 8.08
C PRO A 141 6.59 2.76 8.09
N VAL A 142 6.57 3.71 7.17
CA VAL A 142 7.57 4.80 7.15
C VAL A 142 7.19 5.86 8.20
N VAL A 143 7.62 5.62 9.41
CA VAL A 143 7.39 6.47 10.60
C VAL A 143 8.73 6.77 11.26
N PHE A 144 9.65 7.36 10.53
CA PHE A 144 10.99 7.64 11.02
C PHE A 144 10.96 8.65 12.18
N PRO A 145 11.76 8.43 13.24
CA PRO A 145 12.14 9.50 14.16
C PRO A 145 12.71 10.68 13.38
N GLN A 146 12.73 11.86 14.02
CA GLN A 146 13.28 13.05 13.37
C GLN A 146 14.70 12.77 12.84
N LEU A 147 14.88 12.92 11.54
CA LEU A 147 16.19 12.73 10.91
C LEU A 147 17.09 13.90 11.26
N PRO A 148 18.34 13.66 11.69
CA PRO A 148 19.28 14.74 12.04
C PRO A 148 19.43 15.77 10.91
N GLY A 149 19.26 17.05 11.23
CA GLY A 149 19.42 18.15 10.30
C GLY A 149 18.30 18.31 9.25
N ARG A 150 17.16 17.62 9.41
CA ARG A 150 15.97 17.74 8.54
C ARG A 150 14.74 18.07 9.36
N ASN A 151 13.92 18.98 8.85
CA ASN A 151 12.61 19.28 9.40
C ASN A 151 11.52 18.54 8.63
N PRO A 152 10.34 18.30 9.23
CA PRO A 152 9.18 17.76 8.52
C PRO A 152 8.87 18.61 7.27
N GLY A 153 8.70 17.94 6.14
CA GLY A 153 8.49 18.58 4.84
C GLY A 153 9.76 18.98 4.09
N ASP A 154 10.93 18.93 4.73
CA ASP A 154 12.19 19.16 4.01
C ASP A 154 12.40 18.09 2.93
N PRO A 155 12.88 18.47 1.73
CA PRO A 155 13.23 17.48 0.71
C PRO A 155 14.45 16.67 1.14
N TRP A 156 14.45 15.40 0.75
CA TRP A 156 15.60 14.49 0.91
C TRP A 156 16.18 14.10 -0.45
N PRO A 157 16.96 15.00 -1.11
CA PRO A 157 17.41 14.80 -2.49
C PRO A 157 18.28 13.55 -2.69
N ASP A 158 19.08 13.22 -1.68
CA ASP A 158 20.01 12.09 -1.63
C ASP A 158 19.41 10.84 -0.95
N ASN A 159 18.07 10.77 -0.83
CA ASN A 159 17.39 9.56 -0.36
C ASN A 159 17.83 8.36 -1.21
N PRO A 160 18.40 7.29 -0.62
CA PRO A 160 18.93 6.17 -1.37
C PRO A 160 17.87 5.49 -2.25
N MET A 161 16.63 5.42 -1.78
CA MET A 161 15.51 4.85 -2.54
C MET A 161 15.15 5.74 -3.74
N ALA A 162 15.17 7.06 -3.60
CA ALA A 162 14.94 7.98 -4.70
C ALA A 162 16.01 7.84 -5.79
N VAL A 163 17.27 7.68 -5.39
CA VAL A 163 18.38 7.46 -6.33
C VAL A 163 18.23 6.13 -7.06
N LEU A 164 17.84 5.07 -6.33
CA LEU A 164 17.66 3.74 -6.90
C LEU A 164 16.49 3.72 -7.88
N THR A 165 15.32 4.25 -7.48
CA THR A 165 14.10 4.20 -8.28
C THR A 165 14.17 5.07 -9.53
N SER A 166 14.89 6.20 -9.50
CA SER A 166 15.10 7.04 -10.69
C SER A 166 15.78 6.31 -11.86
N ARG A 167 16.45 5.17 -11.59
CA ARG A 167 17.14 4.33 -12.58
C ARG A 167 16.35 3.09 -13.00
N ARG A 168 15.10 2.96 -12.55
CA ARG A 168 14.26 1.80 -12.89
C ARG A 168 14.01 1.72 -14.39
N ARG A 169 13.98 0.50 -14.89
CA ARG A 169 13.55 0.22 -16.27
C ARG A 169 12.09 0.62 -16.42
N ARG A 170 11.80 1.45 -17.42
CA ARG A 170 10.45 2.04 -17.64
C ARG A 170 9.53 1.12 -18.40
N THR A 171 10.06 0.39 -19.38
CA THR A 171 9.28 -0.36 -20.35
C THR A 171 9.75 -1.79 -20.49
N PHE A 172 8.86 -2.66 -20.92
CA PHE A 172 9.11 -4.07 -21.19
C PHE A 172 8.39 -4.46 -22.48
N VAL A 173 8.98 -5.41 -23.20
CA VAL A 173 8.44 -5.92 -24.46
C VAL A 173 7.10 -6.64 -24.33
N SER A 174 6.77 -7.12 -23.13
CA SER A 174 5.46 -7.73 -22.81
C SER A 174 5.25 -7.81 -21.30
N ALA A 175 4.01 -8.10 -20.88
CA ALA A 175 3.65 -8.34 -19.49
C ALA A 175 4.38 -9.56 -18.92
N GLU A 176 4.51 -10.63 -19.71
CA GLU A 176 5.21 -11.86 -19.31
C GLU A 176 6.70 -11.59 -19.06
N ALA A 177 7.34 -10.77 -19.91
CA ALA A 177 8.73 -10.37 -19.73
C ALA A 177 8.91 -9.52 -18.45
N ALA A 178 7.96 -8.63 -18.15
CA ALA A 178 7.95 -7.86 -16.92
C ALA A 178 7.78 -8.76 -15.69
N VAL A 179 6.80 -9.65 -15.67
CA VAL A 179 6.59 -10.63 -14.58
C VAL A 179 7.84 -11.48 -14.37
N ALA A 180 8.43 -12.01 -15.44
CA ALA A 180 9.65 -12.82 -15.36
C ALA A 180 10.86 -12.03 -14.82
N ASN A 181 10.94 -10.72 -15.12
CA ASN A 181 11.99 -9.86 -14.61
C ASN A 181 11.82 -9.57 -13.11
N PHE A 182 10.61 -9.21 -12.67
CA PHE A 182 10.35 -8.86 -11.27
C PHE A 182 10.41 -10.08 -10.34
N ALA A 183 9.89 -11.24 -10.76
CA ALA A 183 9.91 -12.47 -9.96
C ALA A 183 11.31 -13.03 -9.65
N LYS A 184 12.38 -12.51 -10.29
CA LYS A 184 13.75 -13.04 -10.13
C LYS A 184 14.62 -12.24 -9.18
N LYS A 185 14.16 -11.10 -8.69
CA LYS A 185 15.01 -10.17 -7.92
C LYS A 185 14.24 -9.36 -6.87
N PRO A 186 14.92 -8.91 -5.82
CA PRO A 186 14.31 -8.00 -4.85
C PRO A 186 13.71 -6.74 -5.53
N PRO A 187 12.63 -6.19 -4.94
CA PRO A 187 11.94 -6.67 -3.74
C PRO A 187 10.90 -7.76 -4.00
N PHE A 188 10.55 -8.05 -5.24
CA PHE A 188 9.47 -8.95 -5.63
C PHE A 188 9.84 -10.45 -5.64
N GLY A 189 11.13 -10.78 -5.53
CA GLY A 189 11.62 -12.16 -5.71
C GLY A 189 11.09 -13.17 -4.69
N GLN A 190 10.64 -12.70 -3.53
CA GLN A 190 10.03 -13.52 -2.48
C GLN A 190 8.51 -13.38 -2.42
N CYS A 191 7.92 -12.42 -3.15
CA CYS A 191 6.47 -12.24 -3.21
C CYS A 191 5.79 -13.43 -3.91
N ASP A 192 4.53 -13.67 -3.52
CA ASP A 192 3.70 -14.59 -4.25
C ASP A 192 3.63 -14.21 -5.74
N ARG A 193 3.67 -15.22 -6.61
CA ARG A 193 3.64 -14.98 -8.06
C ARG A 193 2.38 -14.22 -8.49
N SER A 194 1.25 -14.46 -7.85
CA SER A 194 0.00 -13.73 -8.10
C SER A 194 0.12 -12.24 -7.78
N VAL A 195 0.90 -11.86 -6.76
CA VAL A 195 1.20 -10.45 -6.43
C VAL A 195 2.04 -9.82 -7.54
N VAL A 196 3.09 -10.52 -8.02
CA VAL A 196 3.93 -10.02 -9.12
C VAL A 196 3.12 -9.87 -10.40
N GLN A 197 2.22 -10.80 -10.68
CA GLN A 197 1.29 -10.72 -11.80
C GLN A 197 0.34 -9.51 -11.65
N SER A 198 -0.28 -9.35 -10.49
CA SER A 198 -1.14 -8.19 -10.18
C SER A 198 -0.37 -6.88 -10.37
N TYR A 199 0.85 -6.78 -9.83
CA TYR A 199 1.70 -5.61 -10.00
C TYR A 199 1.93 -5.26 -11.48
N VAL A 200 2.16 -6.24 -12.34
CA VAL A 200 2.42 -5.98 -13.76
C VAL A 200 1.12 -5.69 -14.52
N TYR A 201 0.07 -6.48 -14.34
CA TYR A 201 -1.14 -6.35 -15.16
C TYR A 201 -1.93 -5.06 -14.90
N TRP A 202 -1.88 -4.51 -13.69
CA TRP A 202 -2.53 -3.24 -13.35
C TRP A 202 -1.58 -2.04 -13.24
N GLY A 203 -0.28 -2.28 -13.01
CA GLY A 203 0.73 -1.22 -12.87
C GLY A 203 1.41 -0.82 -14.16
N PHE A 204 1.02 -1.41 -15.31
CA PHE A 204 1.60 -1.08 -16.61
C PHE A 204 0.51 -0.83 -17.66
N ARG A 205 0.83 -0.03 -18.66
CA ARG A 205 -0.05 0.27 -19.80
C ARG A 205 0.72 0.12 -21.10
N PRO A 206 0.03 -0.23 -22.25
CA PRO A 206 0.63 -0.19 -23.56
C PRO A 206 1.24 1.19 -23.85
N THR A 207 2.46 1.22 -24.38
CA THR A 207 3.13 2.48 -24.78
C THR A 207 2.69 2.95 -26.17
N GLY A 208 2.00 2.09 -26.92
CA GLY A 208 1.68 2.29 -28.33
C GLY A 208 2.77 1.79 -29.28
N THR A 209 3.91 1.35 -28.75
CA THR A 209 4.99 0.72 -29.53
C THR A 209 4.77 -0.79 -29.61
N VAL A 210 5.07 -1.38 -30.75
CA VAL A 210 5.15 -2.82 -30.95
C VAL A 210 6.55 -3.19 -31.40
N ASP A 211 7.03 -4.36 -30.96
CA ASP A 211 8.30 -4.90 -31.44
C ASP A 211 8.15 -5.58 -32.81
N ASP A 212 9.27 -6.06 -33.38
CA ASP A 212 9.31 -6.70 -34.68
C ASP A 212 8.48 -8.01 -34.73
N ASP A 213 8.21 -8.63 -33.58
CA ASP A 213 7.38 -9.83 -33.44
C ASP A 213 5.89 -9.49 -33.17
N GLY A 214 5.52 -8.20 -33.15
CA GLY A 214 4.15 -7.73 -32.94
C GLY A 214 3.70 -7.70 -31.50
N ASN A 215 4.61 -7.84 -30.51
CA ASN A 215 4.28 -7.71 -29.09
C ASN A 215 4.15 -6.23 -28.70
N ALA A 216 3.10 -5.90 -27.97
CA ALA A 216 2.89 -4.54 -27.45
C ALA A 216 3.86 -4.26 -26.29
N GLU A 217 4.71 -3.25 -26.44
CA GLU A 217 5.51 -2.73 -25.35
C GLU A 217 4.60 -2.15 -24.27
N ILE A 218 4.95 -2.42 -23.01
CA ILE A 218 4.25 -1.87 -21.84
C ILE A 218 5.17 -1.00 -21.00
N GLY A 219 4.62 0.07 -20.42
CA GLY A 219 5.33 1.01 -19.55
C GLY A 219 4.71 1.17 -18.18
N LEU A 220 5.54 1.49 -17.19
CA LEU A 220 5.11 1.77 -15.82
C LEU A 220 4.12 2.94 -15.78
N ILE A 221 3.00 2.77 -15.05
CA ILE A 221 2.03 3.84 -14.77
C ILE A 221 2.65 4.82 -13.76
N CYS A 222 3.14 4.34 -12.62
CA CYS A 222 3.93 5.17 -11.71
C CYS A 222 5.33 5.34 -12.29
N SER A 223 5.61 6.53 -12.83
CA SER A 223 6.92 6.79 -13.46
C SER A 223 8.05 6.74 -12.43
N PRO A 224 9.27 6.36 -12.85
CA PRO A 224 10.45 6.43 -11.96
C PRO A 224 10.67 7.83 -11.35
N GLU A 225 10.28 8.89 -12.05
CA GLU A 225 10.37 10.27 -11.56
C GLU A 225 9.37 10.52 -10.42
N THR A 226 8.13 10.10 -10.60
CA THR A 226 7.08 10.20 -9.58
C THR A 226 7.47 9.40 -8.34
N GLU A 227 7.86 8.15 -8.51
CA GLU A 227 8.29 7.29 -7.41
C GLU A 227 9.48 7.90 -6.65
N ALA A 228 10.51 8.37 -7.36
CA ALA A 228 11.66 9.05 -6.76
C ALA A 228 11.27 10.37 -6.07
N GLY A 229 10.30 11.11 -6.62
CA GLY A 229 9.74 12.32 -6.02
C GLY A 229 9.09 12.03 -4.67
N LEU A 230 8.28 10.99 -4.59
CA LEU A 230 7.64 10.53 -3.35
C LEU A 230 8.68 10.13 -2.29
N PHE A 231 9.75 9.41 -2.67
CA PHE A 231 10.83 9.08 -1.72
C PHE A 231 11.58 10.32 -1.23
N ARG A 232 11.81 11.34 -2.09
CA ARG A 232 12.44 12.60 -1.67
C ARG A 232 11.59 13.39 -0.69
N ALA A 233 10.28 13.21 -0.71
CA ALA A 233 9.32 13.93 0.13
C ALA A 233 8.94 13.16 1.42
N SER A 234 9.67 12.10 1.78
CA SER A 234 9.31 11.19 2.88
C SER A 234 9.64 11.69 4.30
N VAL A 235 10.15 12.90 4.44
CA VAL A 235 10.45 13.48 5.78
C VAL A 235 9.17 14.03 6.39
N THR A 236 8.68 13.40 7.46
CA THR A 236 7.41 13.73 8.13
C THR A 236 7.62 13.91 9.63
N ASP A 237 6.60 14.38 10.34
CA ASP A 237 6.59 14.53 11.79
C ASP A 237 5.78 13.44 12.52
N ILE A 238 5.28 12.45 11.79
CA ILE A 238 4.34 11.47 12.31
C ILE A 238 4.86 10.76 13.57
N PHE A 239 6.16 10.46 13.64
CA PHE A 239 6.73 9.77 14.80
C PHE A 239 6.44 10.49 16.11
N SER A 240 6.53 11.83 16.12
CA SER A 240 6.28 12.67 17.32
C SER A 240 4.81 12.66 17.75
N ARG A 241 3.90 12.19 16.90
CA ARG A 241 2.45 12.17 17.10
C ARG A 241 1.88 10.76 17.30
N LEU A 242 2.71 9.70 17.26
CA LEU A 242 2.25 8.31 17.44
C LEU A 242 1.55 8.10 18.79
N SER A 243 1.95 8.86 19.83
CA SER A 243 1.31 8.82 21.17
C SER A 243 -0.15 9.33 21.19
N GLN A 244 -0.64 9.93 20.10
CA GLN A 244 -2.00 10.43 19.96
C GLN A 244 -2.94 9.43 19.27
N LEU A 245 -2.41 8.31 18.75
CA LEU A 245 -3.22 7.25 18.14
C LEU A 245 -4.16 6.63 19.18
N GLN A 246 -5.42 6.46 18.79
CA GLN A 246 -6.48 5.94 19.67
C GLN A 246 -6.84 4.48 19.34
N CYS A 247 -6.68 4.04 18.10
CA CYS A 247 -6.96 2.67 17.68
C CYS A 247 -5.88 1.68 18.14
N HIS A 248 -6.19 0.39 18.10
CA HIS A 248 -5.18 -0.65 18.21
C HIS A 248 -4.28 -0.68 16.98
N VAL A 249 -2.96 -0.82 17.16
CA VAL A 249 -2.00 -0.86 16.05
C VAL A 249 -1.12 -2.11 16.17
N THR A 250 -1.22 -3.02 15.21
CA THR A 250 -0.26 -4.11 15.05
C THR A 250 0.82 -3.68 14.06
N TYR A 251 2.05 -3.57 14.56
CA TYR A 251 3.24 -3.32 13.75
C TYR A 251 3.85 -4.64 13.30
N GLY A 252 3.70 -4.99 12.02
CA GLY A 252 4.38 -6.13 11.41
C GLY A 252 5.83 -5.78 11.07
N LEU A 253 6.76 -6.65 11.44
CA LEU A 253 8.20 -6.49 11.20
C LEU A 253 8.79 -7.78 10.65
N GLY A 254 9.29 -7.74 9.41
CA GLY A 254 10.03 -8.84 8.80
C GLY A 254 11.38 -9.08 9.46
N GLU A 255 11.91 -10.27 9.32
CA GLU A 255 13.25 -10.61 9.82
C GLU A 255 14.35 -9.88 9.02
N GLU A 256 14.13 -9.75 7.70
CA GLU A 256 15.04 -9.05 6.78
C GLU A 256 14.62 -7.58 6.54
N ALA A 257 14.30 -6.87 7.62
CA ALA A 257 13.69 -5.55 7.60
C ALA A 257 14.68 -4.38 7.34
N GLY A 258 15.98 -4.63 7.27
CA GLY A 258 16.97 -3.55 7.15
C GLY A 258 16.80 -2.49 8.26
N ASN A 259 16.77 -1.21 7.88
CA ASN A 259 16.62 -0.10 8.84
C ASN A 259 15.28 -0.13 9.61
N PHE A 260 14.24 -0.79 9.11
CA PHE A 260 12.98 -0.93 9.82
C PHE A 260 13.11 -1.79 11.08
N GLY A 261 14.12 -2.65 11.14
CA GLY A 261 14.45 -3.46 12.32
C GLY A 261 14.68 -2.63 13.59
N GLU A 262 15.18 -1.40 13.47
CA GLU A 262 15.36 -0.46 14.58
C GLU A 262 14.16 0.48 14.75
N ILE A 263 13.57 0.94 13.64
CA ILE A 263 12.55 1.98 13.64
C ILE A 263 11.19 1.45 14.11
N VAL A 264 10.78 0.29 13.64
CA VAL A 264 9.44 -0.26 13.93
C VAL A 264 9.27 -0.58 15.43
N PRO A 265 10.25 -1.17 16.14
CA PRO A 265 10.15 -1.33 17.59
C PRO A 265 10.02 0.00 18.36
N LEU A 266 10.71 1.06 17.91
CA LEU A 266 10.58 2.39 18.51
C LEU A 266 9.20 2.98 18.26
N ALA A 267 8.64 2.81 17.06
CA ALA A 267 7.29 3.25 16.74
C ALA A 267 6.24 2.51 17.58
N ALA A 268 6.36 1.20 17.72
CA ALA A 268 5.48 0.39 18.56
C ALA A 268 5.54 0.84 20.02
N ALA A 269 6.74 1.10 20.55
CA ALA A 269 6.92 1.59 21.91
C ALA A 269 6.36 3.03 22.14
N ALA A 270 6.30 3.85 21.09
CA ALA A 270 5.75 5.21 21.13
C ALA A 270 4.22 5.25 20.96
N THR A 271 3.58 4.14 20.59
CA THR A 271 2.13 4.05 20.33
C THR A 271 1.43 3.41 21.54
N PRO A 272 0.41 4.07 22.15
CA PRO A 272 -0.17 3.62 23.42
C PRO A 272 -0.80 2.23 23.40
N ASN A 273 -1.49 1.89 22.30
CA ASN A 273 -2.20 0.62 22.15
C ASN A 273 -1.63 -0.15 20.94
N ALA A 274 -0.39 -0.59 21.11
CA ALA A 274 0.33 -1.24 20.01
C ALA A 274 0.86 -2.63 20.37
N GLU A 275 0.90 -3.48 19.36
CA GLU A 275 1.58 -4.77 19.36
C GLU A 275 2.69 -4.78 18.30
N LEU A 276 3.84 -5.36 18.63
CA LEU A 276 4.92 -5.64 17.67
C LEU A 276 4.90 -7.13 17.30
N LEU A 277 4.49 -7.42 16.08
CA LEU A 277 4.47 -8.76 15.53
C LEU A 277 5.69 -9.00 14.63
N ARG A 278 6.58 -9.90 15.05
CA ARG A 278 7.74 -10.31 14.25
C ARG A 278 7.34 -11.41 13.28
N LEU A 279 7.75 -11.28 12.03
CA LEU A 279 7.42 -12.18 10.92
C LEU A 279 8.70 -12.90 10.44
N PRO A 280 9.00 -14.10 10.97
CA PRO A 280 10.22 -14.85 10.62
C PRO A 280 10.31 -15.14 9.12
N GLY A 281 11.50 -15.00 8.54
CA GLY A 281 11.78 -15.27 7.13
C GLY A 281 11.15 -14.28 6.15
N ARG A 282 10.52 -13.19 6.62
CA ARG A 282 9.88 -12.16 5.76
C ARG A 282 10.79 -10.97 5.54
N THR A 283 10.65 -10.36 4.36
CA THR A 283 11.36 -9.13 3.97
C THR A 283 10.50 -7.89 4.22
N HIS A 284 10.97 -6.71 3.73
CA HIS A 284 10.15 -5.49 3.66
C HIS A 284 8.84 -5.69 2.87
N PHE A 285 8.78 -6.67 1.96
CA PHE A 285 7.57 -7.03 1.22
C PHE A 285 6.80 -8.19 1.88
N GLY A 286 7.13 -8.53 3.12
CA GLY A 286 6.64 -9.69 3.85
C GLY A 286 5.13 -9.85 3.91
N ILE A 287 4.38 -8.74 3.91
CA ILE A 287 2.91 -8.77 3.85
C ILE A 287 2.38 -9.26 2.49
N LEU A 288 3.21 -9.29 1.46
CA LEU A 288 2.93 -9.77 0.10
C LEU A 288 3.60 -11.12 -0.21
N GLU A 289 4.19 -11.75 0.80
CA GLU A 289 4.86 -13.04 0.75
C GLU A 289 4.03 -14.07 1.52
N GLY A 290 3.80 -15.28 0.93
CA GLY A 290 3.02 -16.34 1.58
C GLY A 290 1.59 -15.87 1.91
N ILE A 291 0.84 -15.47 0.91
CA ILE A 291 -0.47 -14.80 1.02
C ILE A 291 -1.47 -15.57 1.90
N ASP A 292 -1.50 -16.90 1.83
CA ASP A 292 -2.45 -17.71 2.62
C ASP A 292 -2.18 -17.58 4.13
N GLU A 293 -0.91 -17.63 4.52
CA GLU A 293 -0.47 -17.45 5.91
C GLU A 293 -0.70 -15.99 6.36
N MET A 294 -0.30 -15.03 5.53
CA MET A 294 -0.46 -13.61 5.86
C MET A 294 -1.91 -13.18 5.98
N ALA A 295 -2.83 -13.78 5.23
CA ALA A 295 -4.25 -13.51 5.39
C ALA A 295 -4.76 -13.90 6.78
N VAL A 296 -4.31 -15.04 7.30
CA VAL A 296 -4.63 -15.48 8.67
C VAL A 296 -4.02 -14.53 9.69
N VAL A 297 -2.73 -14.25 9.58
CA VAL A 297 -2.01 -13.36 10.50
C VAL A 297 -2.67 -11.98 10.57
N VAL A 298 -2.96 -11.37 9.44
CA VAL A 298 -3.57 -10.03 9.37
C VAL A 298 -5.00 -10.04 9.91
N ARG A 299 -5.82 -11.03 9.52
CA ARG A 299 -7.19 -11.15 10.02
C ARG A 299 -7.21 -11.27 11.55
N ASP A 300 -6.40 -12.17 12.10
CA ASP A 300 -6.38 -12.45 13.53
C ASP A 300 -5.83 -11.27 14.33
N SER A 301 -4.87 -10.52 13.78
CA SER A 301 -4.37 -9.29 14.38
C SER A 301 -5.41 -8.17 14.39
N LEU A 302 -6.25 -8.08 13.36
CA LEU A 302 -7.28 -7.04 13.25
C LEU A 302 -8.50 -7.34 14.12
N LEU A 303 -9.00 -8.58 14.10
CA LEU A 303 -10.24 -8.95 14.81
C LEU A 303 -10.02 -9.40 16.26
N GLY A 304 -8.76 -9.71 16.65
CA GLY A 304 -8.46 -10.39 17.89
C GLY A 304 -8.76 -11.91 17.82
N SER A 305 -8.00 -12.70 18.56
CA SER A 305 -8.07 -14.17 18.48
C SER A 305 -9.41 -14.79 18.91
N SER A 306 -10.28 -14.04 19.62
CA SER A 306 -11.58 -14.49 20.09
C SER A 306 -12.69 -14.37 19.04
N ASP A 307 -12.62 -13.39 18.15
CA ASP A 307 -13.65 -13.10 17.14
C ASP A 307 -13.37 -13.81 15.81
N ALA A 308 -12.12 -14.21 15.59
CA ALA A 308 -11.71 -14.96 14.40
C ALA A 308 -12.39 -16.33 14.28
N ALA A 309 -12.77 -16.95 15.40
CA ALA A 309 -13.46 -18.26 15.44
C ALA A 309 -14.96 -18.20 15.09
N ALA A 310 -15.57 -17.02 15.11
CA ALA A 310 -17.01 -16.85 14.84
C ALA A 310 -17.34 -16.69 13.35
N HIS A 311 -16.34 -16.46 12.49
CA HIS A 311 -16.49 -16.15 11.06
C HIS A 311 -15.64 -17.06 10.14
N GLY A 312 -15.20 -18.21 10.65
CA GLY A 312 -14.42 -19.26 9.93
C GLY A 312 -15.27 -20.38 9.34
#